data_98e1cedddd1c1820b78a2bf8b2cf80be
#
_entry.id   98e1cedddd1c1820b78a2bf8b2cf80be
#
_cell.length_a   1.000
_cell.length_b   1.000
_cell.length_c   1.000
_cell.angle_alpha   90.00
_cell.angle_beta   90.00
_cell.angle_gamma   90.00
#
_symmetry.space_group_name_H-M   'P 1'
#
loop_
_entity.id
_entity.type
_entity.pdbx_description
1 polymer ?
#
loop_
_entity_poly.entity_id
_entity_poly.type
_entity_poly.pdbx_seq_one_letter_code
_entity_poly.pdbx_strand_id
1 'polypeptide(L)' 'SGGRKLEIRIRDEFIKLGQALKLAELVSDGVEAKYVINDGLVKVNGEVDTRRGRKVYGGDVISYNGQDVKVLSGNE' A
#
# COMPACT_ATOMS: atom_id res chain seq x y z
N SER A 1 -14.19 -10.02 -1.51
CA SER A 1 -13.68 -8.94 -2.17
C SER A 1 -13.60 -9.21 -3.64
N GLY A 2 -13.31 -9.73 -4.46
CA GLY A 2 -13.33 -9.78 -5.90
C GLY A 2 -12.34 -8.88 -6.61
N GLY A 3 -11.48 -8.18 -5.88
CA GLY A 3 -10.47 -7.35 -6.50
C GLY A 3 -9.28 -8.14 -6.99
N ARG A 4 -8.43 -7.49 -7.79
CA ARG A 4 -7.18 -8.09 -8.23
C ARG A 4 -6.23 -8.18 -7.04
N LYS A 5 -5.45 -9.25 -7.01
CA LYS A 5 -4.37 -9.39 -6.05
C LYS A 5 -3.06 -9.04 -6.72
N LEU A 6 -2.35 -8.10 -6.13
CA LEU A 6 -1.06 -7.66 -6.60
C LEU A 6 -0.02 -7.92 -5.53
N GLU A 7 1.22 -7.98 -5.93
CA GLU A 7 2.32 -8.13 -4.99
C GLU A 7 3.40 -7.12 -5.36
N ILE A 8 4.00 -6.52 -4.33
CA ILE A 8 5.17 -5.69 -4.52
C ILE A 8 6.30 -6.24 -3.66
N ARG A 9 7.49 -6.21 -4.19
CA ARG A 9 8.67 -6.68 -3.48
C ARG A 9 9.52 -5.48 -3.10
N ILE A 10 9.88 -5.40 -1.82
CA ILE A 10 10.71 -4.31 -1.34
C ILE A 10 12.07 -4.88 -0.89
N ARG A 11 13.09 -4.05 -0.96
CA ARG A 11 14.44 -4.45 -0.53
C ARG A 11 14.66 -4.17 0.95
N ASP A 12 14.03 -3.12 1.44
CA ASP A 12 14.22 -2.68 2.81
C ASP A 12 13.29 -3.44 3.73
N GLU A 13 13.47 -3.22 5.03
CA GLU A 13 12.64 -3.84 6.03
C GLU A 13 11.19 -3.40 5.93
N PHE A 14 10.97 -2.17 5.50
CA PHE A 14 9.62 -1.62 5.38
C PHE A 14 9.57 -0.64 4.21
N ILE A 15 8.35 -0.26 3.85
CA ILE A 15 8.10 0.78 2.87
C ILE A 15 7.01 1.70 3.46
N LYS A 16 7.08 2.99 3.17
CA LYS A 16 6.03 3.90 3.61
C LYS A 16 4.78 3.70 2.76
N LEU A 17 3.62 3.88 3.38
CA LEU A 17 2.34 3.61 2.71
C LEU A 17 2.19 4.36 1.39
N GLY A 18 2.52 5.65 1.38
CA GLY A 18 2.45 6.42 0.13
C GLY A 18 3.37 5.89 -0.95
N GLN A 19 4.56 5.44 -0.57
CA GLN A 19 5.50 4.85 -1.51
C GLN A 19 4.99 3.52 -2.05
N ALA A 20 4.37 2.73 -1.17
CA ALA A 20 3.83 1.43 -1.57
C ALA A 20 2.74 1.59 -2.61
N LEU A 21 1.87 2.59 -2.46
CA LEU A 21 0.83 2.84 -3.44
C LEU A 21 1.40 3.20 -4.81
N LYS A 22 2.48 3.97 -4.84
CA LYS A 22 3.14 4.32 -6.09
C LYS A 22 3.82 3.10 -6.70
N LEU A 23 4.52 2.32 -5.90
CA LEU A 23 5.21 1.14 -6.38
C LEU A 23 4.24 0.12 -6.97
N ALA A 24 3.07 0.00 -6.37
CA ALA A 24 2.03 -0.91 -6.87
C ALA A 24 1.25 -0.31 -8.04
N GLU A 25 1.55 0.92 -8.41
CA GLU A 25 0.88 1.63 -9.50
C GLU A 25 -0.62 1.80 -9.25
N LEU A 26 -1.00 1.88 -8.00
CA LEU A 26 -2.38 2.18 -7.63
C LEU A 26 -2.66 3.68 -7.73
N VAL A 27 -1.62 4.49 -7.63
CA VAL A 27 -1.68 5.93 -7.83
C VAL A 27 -0.54 6.35 -8.73
N SER A 28 -0.67 7.52 -9.35
CA SER A 28 0.30 8.00 -10.34
C SER A 28 1.49 8.69 -9.69
N ASP A 29 1.28 9.38 -8.57
CA ASP A 29 2.35 10.15 -7.95
C ASP A 29 2.09 10.33 -6.46
N GLY A 30 3.02 11.03 -5.79
CA GLY A 30 2.93 11.22 -4.35
C GLY A 30 1.80 12.13 -3.92
N VAL A 31 1.38 13.04 -4.77
CA VAL A 31 0.26 13.94 -4.44
C VAL A 31 -1.04 13.15 -4.41
N GLU A 32 -1.25 12.31 -5.40
CA GLU A 32 -2.42 11.46 -5.43
C GLU A 32 -2.43 10.51 -4.22
N ALA A 33 -1.28 9.92 -3.90
CA ALA A 33 -1.15 9.06 -2.73
C ALA A 33 -1.56 9.79 -1.46
N LYS A 34 -1.11 11.02 -1.31
CA LYS A 34 -1.46 11.83 -0.14
C LYS A 34 -2.97 12.00 -0.01
N TYR A 35 -3.64 12.35 -1.12
CA TYR A 35 -5.06 12.59 -1.08
C TYR A 35 -5.86 11.33 -0.75
N VAL A 36 -5.57 10.22 -1.40
CA VAL A 36 -6.35 9.00 -1.17
C VAL A 36 -6.14 8.46 0.24
N ILE A 37 -4.93 8.59 0.77
CA ILE A 37 -4.66 8.15 2.14
C ILE A 37 -5.38 9.05 3.14
N ASN A 38 -5.28 10.37 2.98
CA ASN A 38 -5.94 11.30 3.89
C ASN A 38 -7.46 11.18 3.85
N ASP A 39 -8.00 10.80 2.70
CA ASP A 39 -9.45 10.65 2.54
C ASP A 39 -9.98 9.34 3.13
N GLY A 40 -9.11 8.50 3.67
CA GLY A 40 -9.54 7.26 4.29
C GLY A 40 -9.89 6.16 3.29
N LEU A 41 -9.37 6.25 2.08
CA LEU A 41 -9.67 5.29 1.01
C LEU A 41 -8.73 4.10 1.01
N VAL A 42 -7.69 4.12 1.84
CA VAL A 42 -6.65 3.10 1.87
C VAL A 42 -6.73 2.33 3.17
N LYS A 43 -6.65 1.02 3.07
CA LYS A 43 -6.64 0.15 4.24
C LYS A 43 -5.33 -0.61 4.29
N VAL A 44 -4.86 -0.90 5.49
CA VAL A 44 -3.72 -1.78 5.71
C VAL A 44 -4.20 -2.89 6.64
N ASN A 45 -4.09 -4.11 6.16
CA ASN A 45 -4.55 -5.29 6.89
C ASN A 45 -6.02 -5.14 7.31
N GLY A 46 -6.83 -4.57 6.42
CA GLY A 46 -8.27 -4.44 6.64
C GLY A 46 -8.71 -3.22 7.41
N GLU A 47 -7.79 -2.37 7.85
CA GLU A 47 -8.13 -1.18 8.64
C GLU A 47 -7.70 0.09 7.91
N VAL A 48 -8.57 1.09 7.91
CA VAL A 48 -8.26 2.38 7.30
C VAL A 48 -7.09 3.01 8.03
N ASP A 49 -6.12 3.50 7.26
CA ASP A 49 -4.98 4.22 7.80
C ASP A 49 -4.81 5.49 7.00
N THR A 50 -4.80 6.63 7.68
CA THR A 50 -4.70 7.94 7.04
C THR A 50 -3.31 8.54 7.12
N ARG A 51 -2.31 7.74 7.49
CA ARG A 51 -0.93 8.22 7.64
C ARG A 51 -0.12 7.83 6.42
N ARG A 52 0.27 8.81 5.63
CA ARG A 52 1.07 8.55 4.44
C ARG A 52 2.42 7.92 4.79
N GLY A 53 2.96 8.27 5.94
CA GLY A 53 4.25 7.76 6.39
C GLY A 53 4.18 6.47 7.19
N ARG A 54 3.02 5.83 7.26
CA ARG A 54 2.92 4.56 7.98
C ARG A 54 3.88 3.54 7.39
N LYS A 55 4.61 2.88 8.25
CA LYS A 55 5.53 1.82 7.81
C LYS A 55 4.75 0.55 7.51
N VAL A 56 5.01 -0.01 6.35
CA VAL A 56 4.36 -1.24 5.89
C VAL A 56 5.47 -2.28 5.70
N TYR A 57 5.29 -3.44 6.27
CA TYR A 57 6.30 -4.49 6.31
C TYR A 57 5.92 -5.66 5.42
N GLY A 58 6.89 -6.53 5.20
CA GLY A 58 6.62 -7.77 4.48
C GLY A 58 5.49 -8.54 5.16
N GLY A 59 4.54 -9.02 4.37
CA GLY A 59 3.37 -9.71 4.87
C GLY A 59 2.15 -8.84 5.05
N ASP A 60 2.32 -7.51 5.08
CA ASP A 60 1.16 -6.61 5.17
C ASP A 60 0.44 -6.55 3.84
N VAL A 61 -0.87 -6.30 3.90
CA VAL A 61 -1.71 -6.18 2.72
C VAL A 61 -2.32 -4.79 2.70
N ILE A 62 -2.13 -4.09 1.59
CA ILE A 62 -2.70 -2.76 1.37
C ILE A 62 -3.89 -2.91 0.43
N SER A 63 -5.01 -2.28 0.77
CA SER A 63 -6.21 -2.34 -0.06
C SER A 63 -6.62 -0.94 -0.48
N TYR A 64 -6.87 -0.76 -1.77
CA TYR A 64 -7.31 0.51 -2.33
C TYR A 64 -8.06 0.24 -3.63
N ASN A 65 -9.20 0.89 -3.77
CA ASN A 65 -9.98 0.87 -5.02
C ASN A 65 -10.29 -0.54 -5.51
N GLY A 66 -10.64 -1.44 -4.58
CA GLY A 66 -11.00 -2.82 -4.92
C GLY A 66 -9.82 -3.73 -5.24
N GLN A 67 -8.60 -3.25 -5.02
CA GLN A 67 -7.39 -4.04 -5.26
C GLN A 67 -6.64 -4.26 -3.97
N ASP A 68 -6.12 -5.47 -3.80
CA ASP A 68 -5.31 -5.84 -2.65
C ASP A 68 -3.86 -6.03 -3.11
N VAL A 69 -2.93 -5.43 -2.37
CA VAL A 69 -1.51 -5.53 -2.68
C VAL A 69 -0.81 -6.12 -1.47
N LYS A 70 -0.14 -7.25 -1.68
CA LYS A 70 0.66 -7.85 -0.63
C LYS A 70 2.10 -7.37 -0.74
N VAL A 71 2.68 -6.97 0.38
CA VAL A 71 4.06 -6.53 0.43
C VAL A 71 4.94 -7.73 0.75
N LEU A 72 5.97 -7.93 -0.06
CA LEU A 72 6.94 -8.99 0.14
C LEU A 72 8.30 -8.36 0.43
N SER A 73 8.94 -8.79 1.49
CA SER A 73 10.29 -8.30 1.79
C SER A 73 11.33 -9.15 1.07
N GLY A 74 12.55 -8.60 0.99
CA GLY A 74 13.59 -9.02 0.07
C GLY A 74 13.81 -10.50 -0.17
N ASN A 75 13.74 -11.32 0.86
CA ASN A 75 14.12 -12.73 0.75
C ASN A 75 12.95 -13.70 0.71
N GLU A 76 11.76 -13.19 0.57
CA GLU A 76 10.58 -14.05 0.51
C GLU A 76 10.29 -14.56 -0.88
#